data_24fbc9a42b4cf4f959978953b6c6aae2
#
_entry.id   24fbc9a42b4cf4f959978953b6c6aae2
#
_cell.length_a   1.000
_cell.length_b   1.000
_cell.length_c   1.000
_cell.angle_alpha   90.00
_cell.angle_beta   90.00
_cell.angle_gamma   90.00
#
_symmetry.space_group_name_H-M   'P 1'
#
loop_
_entity.id
_entity.type
_entity.pdbx_description
1 polymer ?
#
loop_
_entity_poly.entity_id
_entity_poly.type
_entity_poly.pdbx_seq_one_letter_code
_entity_poly.pdbx_strand_id
1 'polypeptide(L)'
;MSKRKTSHPTVQKLLDTAETIVARDGLVGLTYDRVSKDAGVAKGTVLYHFASKEDLITAMIERLVSRFDAALSHAMGSDPDARGRTVRAYIAATHEGDAFTGEYFDRVNGAITAALANTPERLAAVQAQGRRHQDAIIADSPDPVLGTIVRMAIDGLWFSESLGLMNYDPMLKAAVLARLKSWSYGKETPAADTHQDQQKGEKNAP
;
A
#
# COMPACT_ATOMS: atom_id res chain seq x y z
N MET A 1 12.72 9.75 -15.78
CA MET A 1 14.07 9.12 -15.57
C MET A 1 14.05 7.70 -16.11
N SER A 2 15.10 7.27 -16.80
CA SER A 2 15.12 6.03 -17.60
C SER A 2 15.17 4.79 -16.71
N LYS A 3 14.29 3.79 -16.96
CA LYS A 3 14.26 2.44 -16.35
C LYS A 3 15.64 1.73 -16.27
N ARG A 4 16.64 2.15 -17.07
CA ARG A 4 17.99 1.58 -17.07
C ARG A 4 18.85 1.94 -15.85
N LYS A 5 18.58 3.05 -15.13
CA LYS A 5 19.40 3.47 -13.99
C LYS A 5 19.12 2.68 -12.71
N THR A 6 17.89 2.25 -12.50
CA THR A 6 17.48 1.55 -11.27
C THR A 6 17.78 0.04 -11.29
N SER A 7 18.01 -0.59 -12.44
CA SER A 7 18.29 -2.02 -12.55
C SER A 7 19.76 -2.39 -12.34
N HIS A 8 20.68 -1.42 -12.17
CA HIS A 8 22.10 -1.70 -11.94
C HIS A 8 22.30 -2.34 -10.55
N PRO A 9 23.08 -3.44 -10.42
CA PRO A 9 23.28 -4.14 -9.14
C PRO A 9 23.72 -3.22 -7.99
N THR A 10 24.59 -2.25 -8.27
CA THR A 10 25.03 -1.27 -7.28
C THR A 10 23.89 -0.40 -6.80
N VAL A 11 23.00 0.05 -7.69
CA VAL A 11 21.82 0.86 -7.32
C VAL A 11 20.86 0.06 -6.45
N GLN A 12 20.62 -1.21 -6.78
CA GLN A 12 19.80 -2.09 -5.94
C GLN A 12 20.39 -2.23 -4.54
N LYS A 13 21.69 -2.49 -4.42
CA LYS A 13 22.40 -2.59 -3.15
C LYS A 13 22.27 -1.29 -2.32
N LEU A 14 22.43 -0.13 -2.97
CA LEU A 14 22.28 1.16 -2.31
C LEU A 14 20.85 1.40 -1.81
N LEU A 15 19.84 1.03 -2.61
CA LEU A 15 18.43 1.14 -2.23
C LEU A 15 18.07 0.16 -1.10
N ASP A 16 18.55 -1.09 -1.14
CA ASP A 16 18.35 -2.07 -0.06
C ASP A 16 18.93 -1.56 1.27
N THR A 17 20.16 -1.01 1.18
CA THR A 17 20.83 -0.41 2.35
C THR A 17 20.07 0.80 2.87
N ALA A 18 19.60 1.68 1.98
CA ALA A 18 18.81 2.87 2.35
C ALA A 18 17.49 2.48 3.03
N GLU A 19 16.76 1.49 2.50
CA GLU A 19 15.54 0.97 3.12
C GLU A 19 15.81 0.38 4.50
N THR A 20 16.90 -0.39 4.67
CA THR A 20 17.30 -0.94 5.97
C THR A 20 17.59 0.16 7.00
N ILE A 21 18.27 1.23 6.58
CA ILE A 21 18.53 2.39 7.44
C ILE A 21 17.21 3.07 7.83
N VAL A 22 16.32 3.30 6.85
CA VAL A 22 15.04 3.95 7.07
C VAL A 22 14.13 3.12 7.99
N ALA A 23 14.09 1.79 7.82
CA ALA A 23 13.33 0.90 8.69
C ALA A 23 13.80 0.97 10.15
N ARG A 24 15.14 1.10 10.38
CA ARG A 24 15.74 1.11 11.71
C ARG A 24 15.67 2.48 12.37
N ASP A 25 16.03 3.53 11.64
CA ASP A 25 16.34 4.86 12.19
C ASP A 25 15.50 5.99 11.58
N GLY A 26 14.54 5.66 10.74
CA GLY A 26 13.73 6.62 9.99
C GLY A 26 14.55 7.42 8.96
N LEU A 27 13.90 8.38 8.32
CA LEU A 27 14.54 9.23 7.30
C LEU A 27 15.62 10.17 7.86
N VAL A 28 15.61 10.45 9.16
CA VAL A 28 16.67 11.23 9.83
C VAL A 28 17.98 10.46 9.80
N GLY A 29 17.94 9.13 9.95
CA GLY A 29 19.12 8.25 9.87
C GLY A 29 19.70 8.10 8.47
N LEU A 30 18.97 8.46 7.43
CA LEU A 30 19.41 8.31 6.04
C LEU A 30 20.41 9.41 5.66
N THR A 31 21.69 9.07 5.67
CA THR A 31 22.81 9.94 5.24
C THR A 31 23.70 9.19 4.26
N TYR A 32 24.40 9.91 3.39
CA TYR A 32 25.32 9.29 2.42
C TYR A 32 26.49 8.55 3.08
N ASP A 33 27.01 9.09 4.18
CA ASP A 33 28.10 8.45 4.93
C ASP A 33 27.64 7.10 5.49
N ARG A 34 26.40 7.03 5.95
CA ARG A 34 25.83 5.80 6.48
C ARG A 34 25.52 4.80 5.37
N VAL A 35 24.86 5.26 4.30
CA VAL A 35 24.60 4.41 3.13
C VAL A 35 25.88 3.85 2.54
N SER A 36 26.92 4.67 2.36
CA SER A 36 28.21 4.21 1.81
C SER A 36 28.91 3.19 2.73
N LYS A 37 28.91 3.46 4.05
CA LYS A 37 29.50 2.58 5.05
C LYS A 37 28.75 1.23 5.11
N ASP A 38 27.42 1.25 5.24
CA ASP A 38 26.63 0.05 5.42
C ASP A 38 26.54 -0.76 4.10
N ALA A 39 26.58 -0.09 2.94
CA ALA A 39 26.68 -0.75 1.63
C ALA A 39 28.09 -1.22 1.28
N GLY A 40 29.14 -0.83 2.03
CA GLY A 40 30.52 -1.19 1.72
C GLY A 40 31.00 -0.61 0.40
N VAL A 41 30.66 0.65 0.07
CA VAL A 41 31.08 1.36 -1.13
C VAL A 41 31.66 2.72 -0.77
N ALA A 42 32.42 3.33 -1.69
CA ALA A 42 32.90 4.70 -1.50
C ALA A 42 31.74 5.70 -1.52
N LYS A 43 31.80 6.77 -0.73
CA LYS A 43 30.80 7.86 -0.73
C LYS A 43 30.57 8.45 -2.12
N GLY A 44 31.65 8.57 -2.92
CA GLY A 44 31.58 9.00 -4.31
C GLY A 44 30.70 8.10 -5.20
N THR A 45 30.60 6.80 -4.89
CA THR A 45 29.70 5.88 -5.61
C THR A 45 28.24 6.22 -5.32
N VAL A 46 27.89 6.55 -4.07
CA VAL A 46 26.53 6.96 -3.72
C VAL A 46 26.18 8.27 -4.43
N LEU A 47 27.06 9.26 -4.38
CA LEU A 47 26.90 10.57 -5.04
C LEU A 47 26.80 10.45 -6.57
N TYR A 48 27.53 9.51 -7.17
CA TYR A 48 27.43 9.25 -8.61
C TYR A 48 26.03 8.76 -9.03
N HIS A 49 25.40 7.94 -8.21
CA HIS A 49 24.07 7.40 -8.51
C HIS A 49 22.93 8.33 -8.05
N PHE A 50 23.13 9.03 -6.94
CA PHE A 50 22.13 9.91 -6.32
C PHE A 50 22.78 11.23 -5.98
N ALA A 51 22.51 12.28 -6.78
CA ALA A 51 23.14 13.58 -6.61
C ALA A 51 22.71 14.29 -5.31
N SER A 52 21.49 13.98 -4.81
CA SER A 52 20.94 14.51 -3.58
C SER A 52 20.28 13.42 -2.74
N LYS A 53 20.11 13.64 -1.44
CA LYS A 53 19.33 12.75 -0.55
C LYS A 53 17.89 12.60 -1.09
N GLU A 54 17.40 13.67 -1.64
CA GLU A 54 16.10 13.76 -2.29
C GLU A 54 15.99 12.81 -3.48
N ASP A 55 17.04 12.69 -4.30
CA ASP A 55 17.07 11.74 -5.43
C ASP A 55 17.05 10.29 -4.93
N LEU A 56 17.75 10.01 -3.83
CA LEU A 56 17.73 8.68 -3.21
C LEU A 56 16.32 8.35 -2.68
N ILE A 57 15.67 9.27 -1.98
CA ILE A 57 14.28 9.10 -1.51
C ILE A 57 13.33 8.91 -2.69
N THR A 58 13.47 9.71 -3.75
CA THR A 58 12.66 9.57 -4.97
C THR A 58 12.81 8.17 -5.59
N ALA A 59 14.04 7.66 -5.68
CA ALA A 59 14.29 6.32 -6.19
C ALA A 59 13.71 5.21 -5.28
N MET A 60 13.70 5.41 -3.96
CA MET A 60 13.02 4.50 -3.02
C MET A 60 11.51 4.49 -3.26
N ILE A 61 10.89 5.66 -3.47
CA ILE A 61 9.45 5.77 -3.80
C ILE A 61 9.14 5.07 -5.12
N GLU A 62 9.93 5.33 -6.18
CA GLU A 62 9.75 4.69 -7.49
C GLU A 62 9.86 3.16 -7.40
N ARG A 63 10.77 2.67 -6.56
CA ARG A 63 10.94 1.24 -6.31
C ARG A 63 9.72 0.65 -5.57
N LEU A 64 9.22 1.34 -4.57
CA LEU A 64 8.00 0.95 -3.84
C LEU A 64 6.80 0.85 -4.79
N VAL A 65 6.57 1.89 -5.60
CA VAL A 65 5.52 1.93 -6.63
C VAL A 65 5.65 0.74 -7.59
N SER A 66 6.88 0.48 -8.08
CA SER A 66 7.14 -0.62 -9.02
C SER A 66 6.91 -2.01 -8.40
N ARG A 67 7.30 -2.20 -7.14
CA ARG A 67 7.06 -3.46 -6.41
C ARG A 67 5.57 -3.70 -6.20
N PHE A 68 4.82 -2.67 -5.84
CA PHE A 68 3.38 -2.78 -5.68
C PHE A 68 2.68 -3.14 -7.00
N ASP A 69 3.04 -2.46 -8.11
CA ASP A 69 2.51 -2.80 -9.44
C ASP A 69 2.83 -4.26 -9.84
N ALA A 70 4.02 -4.75 -9.49
CA ALA A 70 4.40 -6.14 -9.74
C ALA A 70 3.59 -7.14 -8.90
N ALA A 71 3.39 -6.86 -7.61
CA ALA A 71 2.57 -7.69 -6.72
C ALA A 71 1.11 -7.72 -7.17
N LEU A 72 0.55 -6.55 -7.54
CA LEU A 72 -0.79 -6.44 -8.10
C LEU A 72 -0.94 -7.27 -9.38
N SER A 73 0.00 -7.13 -10.29
CA SER A 73 0.00 -7.87 -11.57
C SER A 73 0.10 -9.39 -11.34
N HIS A 74 0.93 -9.82 -10.39
CA HIS A 74 1.07 -11.23 -10.02
C HIS A 74 -0.26 -11.78 -9.45
N ALA A 75 -0.87 -11.06 -8.51
CA ALA A 75 -2.14 -11.44 -7.91
C ALA A 75 -3.28 -11.49 -8.96
N MET A 76 -3.32 -10.52 -9.89
CA MET A 76 -4.27 -10.55 -11.01
C MET A 76 -4.07 -11.75 -11.91
N GLY A 77 -2.83 -12.15 -12.19
CA GLY A 77 -2.51 -13.31 -13.02
C GLY A 77 -2.93 -14.65 -12.39
N SER A 78 -3.04 -14.69 -11.07
CA SER A 78 -3.42 -15.88 -10.30
C SER A 78 -4.93 -16.01 -10.08
N ASP A 79 -5.71 -14.96 -10.35
CA ASP A 79 -7.17 -14.94 -10.14
C ASP A 79 -7.92 -15.29 -11.44
N PRO A 80 -8.67 -16.42 -11.47
CA PRO A 80 -9.38 -16.86 -12.66
C PRO A 80 -10.64 -16.03 -12.97
N ASP A 81 -11.21 -15.33 -11.97
CA ASP A 81 -12.43 -14.52 -12.16
C ASP A 81 -12.06 -13.10 -12.61
N ALA A 82 -12.42 -12.76 -13.84
CA ALA A 82 -12.11 -11.45 -14.41
C ALA A 82 -12.87 -10.29 -13.74
N ARG A 83 -14.10 -10.55 -13.25
CA ARG A 83 -14.92 -9.49 -12.61
C ARG A 83 -14.46 -9.25 -11.18
N GLY A 84 -14.12 -8.00 -10.87
CA GLY A 84 -13.61 -7.59 -9.57
C GLY A 84 -12.19 -8.09 -9.26
N ARG A 85 -11.48 -8.58 -10.27
CA ARG A 85 -10.11 -9.10 -10.14
C ARG A 85 -9.15 -8.04 -9.60
N THR A 86 -9.25 -6.81 -10.10
CA THR A 86 -8.33 -5.74 -9.71
C THR A 86 -8.45 -5.42 -8.23
N VAL A 87 -9.66 -5.33 -7.68
CA VAL A 87 -9.83 -5.03 -6.26
C VAL A 87 -9.40 -6.21 -5.37
N ARG A 88 -9.62 -7.47 -5.79
CA ARG A 88 -9.11 -8.65 -5.06
C ARG A 88 -7.59 -8.71 -5.08
N ALA A 89 -6.99 -8.43 -6.24
CA ALA A 89 -5.53 -8.32 -6.35
C ALA A 89 -4.98 -7.18 -5.51
N TYR A 90 -5.71 -6.08 -5.37
CA TYR A 90 -5.33 -4.96 -4.50
C TYR A 90 -5.32 -5.38 -3.03
N ILE A 91 -6.33 -6.13 -2.57
CA ILE A 91 -6.36 -6.71 -1.22
C ILE A 91 -5.14 -7.63 -1.01
N ALA A 92 -4.91 -8.55 -1.95
CA ALA A 92 -3.83 -9.52 -1.87
C ALA A 92 -2.45 -8.84 -1.87
N ALA A 93 -2.21 -7.88 -2.76
CA ALA A 93 -0.94 -7.15 -2.84
C ALA A 93 -0.65 -6.32 -1.59
N THR A 94 -1.70 -5.83 -0.88
CA THR A 94 -1.54 -4.97 0.29
C THR A 94 -1.44 -5.76 1.60
N HIS A 95 -2.18 -6.88 1.74
CA HIS A 95 -2.34 -7.56 3.03
C HIS A 95 -2.10 -9.07 3.03
N GLU A 96 -2.02 -9.73 1.86
CA GLU A 96 -1.88 -11.20 1.78
C GLU A 96 -0.51 -11.62 1.20
N GLY A 97 0.26 -10.70 0.63
CA GLY A 97 1.52 -11.00 -0.05
C GLY A 97 2.76 -10.71 0.80
N ASP A 98 3.78 -11.58 0.76
CA ASP A 98 5.04 -11.39 1.48
C ASP A 98 5.84 -10.16 1.02
N ALA A 99 5.51 -9.60 -0.16
CA ALA A 99 6.26 -8.49 -0.75
C ALA A 99 6.00 -7.14 -0.07
N PHE A 100 4.88 -6.98 0.65
CA PHE A 100 4.46 -5.70 1.25
C PHE A 100 3.97 -5.83 2.70
N THR A 101 4.07 -7.02 3.30
CA THR A 101 3.63 -7.27 4.66
C THR A 101 4.82 -7.48 5.60
N GLY A 102 4.63 -7.11 6.85
CA GLY A 102 5.61 -7.29 7.91
C GLY A 102 6.25 -6.00 8.40
N GLU A 103 6.70 -6.01 9.65
CA GLU A 103 7.19 -4.83 10.39
C GLU A 103 8.25 -4.02 9.64
N TYR A 104 9.11 -4.69 8.88
CA TYR A 104 10.14 -4.02 8.08
C TYR A 104 9.52 -3.13 6.99
N PHE A 105 8.58 -3.67 6.21
CA PHE A 105 7.93 -2.92 5.13
C PHE A 105 7.03 -1.83 5.67
N ASP A 106 6.31 -2.08 6.78
CA ASP A 106 5.44 -1.09 7.40
C ASP A 106 6.26 0.13 7.87
N ARG A 107 7.44 -0.09 8.46
CA ARG A 107 8.35 0.99 8.87
C ARG A 107 8.90 1.78 7.68
N VAL A 108 9.33 1.11 6.62
CA VAL A 108 9.82 1.78 5.39
C VAL A 108 8.71 2.58 4.74
N ASN A 109 7.55 1.97 4.58
CA ASN A 109 6.38 2.59 3.95
C ASN A 109 5.86 3.77 4.77
N GLY A 110 5.74 3.62 6.09
CA GLY A 110 5.35 4.70 6.99
C GLY A 110 6.30 5.90 6.93
N ALA A 111 7.62 5.65 6.95
CA ALA A 111 8.62 6.71 6.85
C ALA A 111 8.59 7.41 5.47
N ILE A 112 8.42 6.68 4.38
CA ILE A 112 8.28 7.23 3.02
C ILE A 112 6.98 8.04 2.91
N THR A 113 5.87 7.54 3.43
CA THR A 113 4.57 8.23 3.41
C THR A 113 4.63 9.54 4.19
N ALA A 114 5.26 9.54 5.36
CA ALA A 114 5.48 10.75 6.14
C ALA A 114 6.35 11.79 5.40
N ALA A 115 7.36 11.32 4.63
CA ALA A 115 8.17 12.21 3.79
C ALA A 115 7.38 12.81 2.63
N LEU A 116 6.50 12.02 2.01
CA LEU A 116 5.66 12.47 0.89
C LEU A 116 4.68 13.57 1.32
N ALA A 117 4.17 13.52 2.55
CA ALA A 117 3.27 14.54 3.07
C ALA A 117 3.90 15.95 3.08
N ASN A 118 5.23 16.03 3.15
CA ASN A 118 5.97 17.31 3.18
C ASN A 118 6.58 17.71 1.82
N THR A 119 6.35 16.93 0.75
CA THR A 119 6.94 17.16 -0.59
C THR A 119 5.93 16.85 -1.69
N PRO A 120 4.96 17.76 -1.92
CA PRO A 120 3.87 17.54 -2.89
C PRO A 120 4.34 17.21 -4.31
N GLU A 121 5.48 17.74 -4.73
CA GLU A 121 6.08 17.47 -6.05
C GLU A 121 6.47 16.00 -6.26
N ARG A 122 6.69 15.24 -5.18
CA ARG A 122 7.01 13.79 -5.24
C ARG A 122 5.78 12.90 -5.26
N LEU A 123 4.62 13.46 -4.94
CA LEU A 123 3.34 12.73 -4.98
C LEU A 123 2.90 12.37 -6.40
N ALA A 124 3.40 13.04 -7.44
CA ALA A 124 2.91 12.87 -8.81
C ALA A 124 2.94 11.42 -9.31
N ALA A 125 4.01 10.66 -9.01
CA ALA A 125 4.12 9.25 -9.39
C ALA A 125 3.11 8.37 -8.62
N VAL A 126 2.98 8.58 -7.32
CA VAL A 126 2.03 7.86 -6.45
C VAL A 126 0.59 8.20 -6.83
N GLN A 127 0.30 9.47 -7.09
CA GLN A 127 -1.03 9.90 -7.56
C GLN A 127 -1.38 9.31 -8.93
N ALA A 128 -0.43 9.28 -9.88
CA ALA A 128 -0.64 8.67 -11.19
C ALA A 128 -0.89 7.16 -11.06
N GLN A 129 -0.15 6.45 -10.21
CA GLN A 129 -0.39 5.05 -9.89
C GLN A 129 -1.78 4.86 -9.28
N GLY A 130 -2.11 5.65 -8.25
CA GLY A 130 -3.40 5.59 -7.58
C GLY A 130 -4.58 5.79 -8.53
N ARG A 131 -4.48 6.72 -9.49
CA ARG A 131 -5.51 6.90 -10.54
C ARG A 131 -5.63 5.66 -11.42
N ARG A 132 -4.51 5.11 -11.94
CA ARG A 132 -4.54 3.89 -12.76
C ARG A 132 -5.21 2.71 -12.06
N HIS A 133 -4.90 2.50 -10.78
CA HIS A 133 -5.53 1.43 -10.00
C HIS A 133 -7.02 1.69 -9.79
N GLN A 134 -7.42 2.93 -9.52
CA GLN A 134 -8.82 3.28 -9.37
C GLN A 134 -9.61 3.07 -10.66
N ASP A 135 -9.07 3.52 -11.78
CA ASP A 135 -9.69 3.34 -13.09
C ASP A 135 -9.86 1.85 -13.43
N ALA A 136 -8.86 1.03 -13.13
CA ALA A 136 -8.93 -0.42 -13.33
C ALA A 136 -9.96 -1.09 -12.41
N ILE A 137 -10.06 -0.67 -11.14
CA ILE A 137 -11.08 -1.17 -10.21
C ILE A 137 -12.48 -0.80 -10.71
N ILE A 138 -12.69 0.43 -11.17
CA ILE A 138 -13.99 0.86 -11.73
C ILE A 138 -14.35 0.03 -12.96
N ALA A 139 -13.36 -0.26 -13.81
CA ALA A 139 -13.59 -0.95 -15.09
C ALA A 139 -13.99 -2.42 -14.94
N ASP A 140 -13.47 -3.14 -13.94
CA ASP A 140 -13.72 -4.58 -13.78
C ASP A 140 -14.64 -4.95 -12.60
N SER A 141 -14.95 -4.01 -11.72
CA SER A 141 -15.82 -4.29 -10.56
C SER A 141 -17.27 -4.56 -10.98
N PRO A 142 -17.93 -5.58 -10.41
CA PRO A 142 -19.38 -5.78 -10.54
C PRO A 142 -20.20 -4.56 -10.10
N ASP A 143 -19.73 -3.89 -9.05
CA ASP A 143 -20.23 -2.62 -8.52
C ASP A 143 -19.02 -1.68 -8.30
N PRO A 144 -18.85 -0.63 -9.14
CA PRO A 144 -17.74 0.31 -9.02
C PRO A 144 -17.71 1.10 -7.69
N VAL A 145 -18.89 1.39 -7.11
CA VAL A 145 -18.97 2.09 -5.82
C VAL A 145 -18.46 1.17 -4.72
N LEU A 146 -18.91 -0.08 -4.70
CA LEU A 146 -18.47 -1.06 -3.72
C LEU A 146 -16.98 -1.37 -3.86
N GLY A 147 -16.48 -1.53 -5.10
CA GLY A 147 -15.05 -1.69 -5.37
C GLY A 147 -14.21 -0.52 -4.85
N THR A 148 -14.72 0.70 -4.97
CA THR A 148 -14.07 1.90 -4.45
C THR A 148 -14.08 1.92 -2.91
N ILE A 149 -15.21 1.54 -2.28
CA ILE A 149 -15.30 1.44 -0.80
C ILE A 149 -14.30 0.41 -0.29
N VAL A 150 -14.20 -0.76 -0.93
CA VAL A 150 -13.21 -1.79 -0.57
C VAL A 150 -11.80 -1.23 -0.63
N ARG A 151 -11.45 -0.54 -1.72
CA ARG A 151 -10.13 0.10 -1.85
C ARG A 151 -9.87 1.10 -0.72
N MET A 152 -10.82 2.01 -0.45
CA MET A 152 -10.70 3.00 0.63
C MET A 152 -10.48 2.33 2.00
N ALA A 153 -11.18 1.22 2.27
CA ALA A 153 -11.01 0.46 3.51
C ALA A 153 -9.62 -0.18 3.61
N ILE A 154 -9.10 -0.74 2.51
CA ILE A 154 -7.76 -1.33 2.43
C ILE A 154 -6.68 -0.27 2.59
N ASP A 155 -6.81 0.88 1.91
CA ASP A 155 -5.88 2.01 2.03
C ASP A 155 -5.85 2.54 3.48
N GLY A 156 -7.02 2.67 4.13
CA GLY A 156 -7.15 3.11 5.51
C GLY A 156 -6.55 2.13 6.52
N LEU A 157 -6.75 0.83 6.32
CA LEU A 157 -6.17 -0.23 7.14
C LEU A 157 -4.63 -0.20 7.04
N TRP A 158 -4.11 -0.22 5.81
CA TRP A 158 -2.67 -0.14 5.55
C TRP A 158 -2.03 1.13 6.15
N PHE A 159 -2.67 2.29 5.96
CA PHE A 159 -2.18 3.57 6.48
C PHE A 159 -2.12 3.57 8.01
N SER A 160 -3.15 3.05 8.67
CA SER A 160 -3.22 2.97 10.13
C SER A 160 -2.13 2.07 10.71
N GLU A 161 -1.86 0.93 10.07
CA GLU A 161 -0.81 -0.02 10.49
C GLU A 161 0.59 0.54 10.19
N SER A 162 0.83 1.05 8.98
CA SER A 162 2.15 1.58 8.57
C SER A 162 2.62 2.77 9.43
N LEU A 163 1.70 3.55 9.97
CA LEU A 163 2.01 4.65 10.89
C LEU A 163 1.92 4.26 12.36
N GLY A 164 1.58 3.01 12.68
CA GLY A 164 1.41 2.55 14.07
C GLY A 164 0.27 3.24 14.81
N LEU A 165 -0.75 3.75 14.09
CA LEU A 165 -1.89 4.43 14.70
C LEU A 165 -2.87 3.48 15.37
N MET A 166 -3.00 2.27 14.81
CA MET A 166 -3.91 1.23 15.30
C MET A 166 -3.23 -0.14 15.23
N ASN A 167 -3.50 -0.95 16.23
CA ASN A 167 -3.15 -2.36 16.25
C ASN A 167 -4.45 -3.16 16.37
N TYR A 168 -4.93 -3.68 15.26
CA TYR A 168 -6.18 -4.42 15.19
C TYR A 168 -6.01 -5.84 15.71
N ASP A 169 -7.03 -6.36 16.37
CA ASP A 169 -7.09 -7.79 16.69
C ASP A 169 -6.94 -8.62 15.41
N PRO A 170 -6.03 -9.61 15.36
CA PRO A 170 -5.76 -10.37 14.14
C PRO A 170 -6.97 -11.11 13.59
N MET A 171 -7.85 -11.62 14.47
CA MET A 171 -9.08 -12.33 14.02
C MET A 171 -10.09 -11.34 13.42
N LEU A 172 -10.25 -10.18 14.05
CA LEU A 172 -11.12 -9.13 13.53
C LEU A 172 -10.60 -8.63 12.17
N LYS A 173 -9.28 -8.38 12.05
CA LYS A 173 -8.65 -7.99 10.78
C LYS A 173 -8.90 -9.02 9.69
N ALA A 174 -8.68 -10.29 9.98
CA ALA A 174 -8.93 -11.38 9.02
C ALA A 174 -10.41 -11.43 8.58
N ALA A 175 -11.34 -11.26 9.52
CA ALA A 175 -12.78 -11.21 9.22
C ALA A 175 -13.14 -10.01 8.34
N VAL A 176 -12.56 -8.84 8.59
CA VAL A 176 -12.73 -7.63 7.75
C VAL A 176 -12.22 -7.88 6.33
N LEU A 177 -10.99 -8.39 6.18
CA LEU A 177 -10.41 -8.68 4.86
C LEU A 177 -11.26 -9.71 4.09
N ALA A 178 -11.72 -10.78 4.75
CA ALA A 178 -12.60 -11.77 4.15
C ALA A 178 -13.94 -11.15 3.69
N ARG A 179 -14.50 -10.23 4.47
CA ARG A 179 -15.74 -9.51 4.12
C ARG A 179 -15.51 -8.59 2.92
N LEU A 180 -14.44 -7.79 2.91
CA LEU A 180 -14.08 -6.92 1.79
C LEU A 180 -13.86 -7.73 0.51
N LYS A 181 -13.19 -8.88 0.62
CA LYS A 181 -13.00 -9.82 -0.49
C LYS A 181 -14.33 -10.38 -1.02
N SER A 182 -15.27 -10.70 -0.15
CA SER A 182 -16.60 -11.17 -0.56
C SER A 182 -17.38 -10.13 -1.37
N TRP A 183 -17.26 -8.86 -1.02
CA TRP A 183 -17.90 -7.75 -1.74
C TRP A 183 -17.35 -7.57 -3.16
N SER A 184 -16.09 -7.89 -3.38
CA SER A 184 -15.49 -7.83 -4.73
C SER A 184 -16.10 -8.79 -5.75
N TYR A 185 -16.83 -9.81 -5.28
CA TYR A 185 -17.59 -10.74 -6.12
C TYR A 185 -19.04 -10.27 -6.40
N GLY A 186 -19.41 -9.06 -5.96
CA GLY A 186 -20.80 -8.58 -6.07
C GLY A 186 -21.78 -9.35 -5.16
N LYS A 187 -21.27 -10.04 -4.13
CA LYS A 187 -22.12 -10.69 -3.14
C LYS A 187 -22.63 -9.62 -2.18
N GLU A 188 -23.96 -9.50 -2.11
CA GLU A 188 -24.65 -8.48 -1.30
C GLU A 188 -24.17 -8.47 0.15
N THR A 189 -24.02 -7.26 0.69
CA THR A 189 -24.07 -7.06 2.15
C THR A 189 -25.43 -7.59 2.61
N PRO A 190 -25.52 -8.45 3.66
CA PRO A 190 -26.82 -8.74 4.27
C PRO A 190 -27.47 -7.40 4.57
N ALA A 191 -28.71 -7.20 4.09
CA ALA A 191 -29.49 -6.03 4.44
C ALA A 191 -29.36 -5.84 5.94
N ALA A 192 -29.02 -4.62 6.37
CA ALA A 192 -29.11 -4.28 7.78
C ALA A 192 -30.51 -4.66 8.23
N ASP A 193 -30.62 -5.60 9.19
CA ASP A 193 -31.88 -5.89 9.85
C ASP A 193 -32.41 -4.54 10.34
N THR A 194 -33.38 -4.03 9.65
CA THR A 194 -34.14 -2.87 10.07
C THR A 194 -34.86 -3.29 11.35
N HIS A 195 -34.28 -2.97 12.51
CA HIS A 195 -34.96 -2.92 13.77
C HIS A 195 -36.07 -1.84 13.71
N GLN A 196 -37.10 -2.07 12.91
CA GLN A 196 -38.34 -1.33 12.87
C GLN A 196 -39.48 -2.34 12.99
N ASP A 197 -39.72 -2.89 14.18
CA ASP A 197 -41.02 -3.41 14.56
C ASP A 197 -41.11 -3.77 16.06
N GLN A 198 -40.73 -2.88 16.95
CA GLN A 198 -41.08 -3.05 18.38
C GLN A 198 -41.59 -1.78 19.07
N GLN A 199 -42.25 -0.88 18.35
CA GLN A 199 -42.95 0.25 18.98
C GLN A 199 -44.38 0.46 18.48
N LYS A 200 -45.10 -0.60 18.14
CA LYS A 200 -46.54 -0.55 17.88
C LYS A 200 -47.31 -1.62 18.67
N GLY A 201 -47.16 -1.66 19.97
CA GLY A 201 -47.83 -2.65 20.80
C GLY A 201 -48.34 -2.16 22.15
N GLU A 202 -48.19 -0.88 22.49
CA GLU A 202 -48.62 -0.38 23.79
C GLU A 202 -49.41 0.96 23.71
N LYS A 203 -50.49 0.92 23.00
CA LYS A 203 -51.60 1.91 23.16
C LYS A 203 -52.89 1.26 22.73
N ASN A 204 -53.47 0.46 23.62
CA ASN A 204 -54.91 0.24 23.77
C ASN A 204 -55.16 -0.88 24.79
N ALA A 205 -55.37 -0.51 26.01
CA ALA A 205 -56.19 -1.25 26.96
C ALA A 205 -56.92 -0.23 27.85
N PRO A 206 -58.20 -0.43 28.14
CA PRO A 206 -59.19 0.55 28.58
C PRO A 206 -58.95 1.01 30.00
#